data_4ce6d468539d38f074235ba358a0b60b
#
_entry.id   4ce6d468539d38f074235ba358a0b60b
#
_cell.length_a   1.000
_cell.length_b   1.000
_cell.length_c   1.000
_cell.angle_alpha   90.00
_cell.angle_beta   90.00
_cell.angle_gamma   90.00
#
_symmetry.space_group_name_H-M   'P 1'
#
loop_
_entity.id
_entity.type
_entity.pdbx_description
1 polymer ?
#
loop_
_entity_poly.entity_id
_entity_poly.type
_entity_poly.pdbx_seq_one_letter_code
_entity_poly.pdbx_strand_id
1 'polypeptide(L)' 'MLLKLTLRDGTPIAISPRFVAYVVPSGDGARITLADGSSKDVTEHFERVVSDAAAAKKEKGSAR' A
#
# COMPACT_ATOMS: atom_id res chain seq x y z
N MET A 1 7.46 -3.32 -9.71
CA MET A 1 6.19 -3.95 -9.34
C MET A 1 5.31 -2.94 -8.61
N LEU A 2 4.05 -2.93 -8.94
CA LEU A 2 3.11 -1.99 -8.34
C LEU A 2 2.23 -2.68 -7.31
N LEU A 3 1.83 -1.93 -6.31
CA LEU A 3 0.94 -2.38 -5.27
C LEU A 3 -0.47 -2.04 -5.70
N LYS A 4 -1.30 -3.05 -5.92
CA LYS A 4 -2.67 -2.84 -6.40
C LYS A 4 -3.62 -2.82 -5.21
N LEU A 5 -4.37 -1.73 -5.10
CA LEU A 5 -5.27 -1.52 -3.98
C LEU A 5 -6.58 -0.95 -4.49
N THR A 6 -7.58 -0.93 -3.63
CA THR A 6 -8.90 -0.42 -3.97
C THR A 6 -9.26 0.67 -2.98
N LEU A 7 -9.58 1.85 -3.49
CA LEU A 7 -10.03 2.94 -2.64
C LEU A 7 -11.41 2.62 -2.06
N ARG A 8 -11.79 3.35 -1.03
CA ARG A 8 -13.05 3.09 -0.35
C ARG A 8 -14.27 3.24 -1.25
N ASP A 9 -14.15 4.07 -2.27
CA ASP A 9 -15.26 4.25 -3.21
C ASP A 9 -15.28 3.18 -4.32
N GLY A 10 -14.35 2.23 -4.27
CA GLY A 10 -14.29 1.16 -5.24
C GLY A 10 -13.32 1.39 -6.39
N THR A 11 -12.66 2.53 -6.41
CA THR A 11 -11.73 2.85 -7.49
C THR A 11 -10.44 2.06 -7.33
N PRO A 12 -10.03 1.28 -8.35
CA PRO A 12 -8.74 0.58 -8.27
C PRO A 12 -7.59 1.55 -8.47
N ILE A 13 -6.52 1.35 -7.70
CA ILE A 13 -5.32 2.15 -7.83
C ILE A 13 -4.11 1.25 -7.83
N ALA A 14 -3.01 1.76 -8.35
CA ALA A 14 -1.73 1.06 -8.31
C ALA A 14 -0.67 2.05 -7.87
N ILE A 15 0.09 1.68 -6.86
CA ILE A 15 1.06 2.58 -6.24
C ILE A 15 2.41 1.89 -6.20
N SER A 16 3.47 2.64 -6.46
CA SER A 16 4.81 2.10 -6.30
C SER A 16 5.07 1.90 -4.81
N PRO A 17 5.50 0.71 -4.38
CA PRO A 17 5.78 0.48 -2.96
C PRO A 17 6.84 1.43 -2.41
N ARG A 18 7.73 1.89 -3.26
CA ARG A 18 8.77 2.82 -2.84
C ARG A 18 8.22 4.18 -2.47
N PHE A 19 7.04 4.48 -2.95
CA PHE A 19 6.39 5.77 -2.70
C PHE A 19 5.60 5.78 -1.40
N VAL A 20 5.43 4.61 -0.78
CA VAL A 20 4.67 4.48 0.47
C VAL A 20 5.57 4.78 1.64
N ALA A 21 5.18 5.76 2.46
CA ALA A 21 5.94 6.11 3.65
C ALA A 21 5.57 5.21 4.81
N TYR A 22 4.25 5.07 5.07
CA TYR A 22 3.81 4.16 6.12
C TYR A 22 2.34 3.85 5.92
N VAL A 23 1.88 2.81 6.63
CA VAL A 23 0.50 2.33 6.55
C VAL A 23 -0.02 2.19 7.97
N VAL A 24 -1.28 2.58 8.21
CA VAL A 24 -1.92 2.39 9.51
C VAL A 24 -3.26 1.72 9.28
N PRO A 25 -3.73 0.93 10.25
CA PRO A 25 -5.06 0.34 10.15
C PRO A 25 -6.12 1.43 10.27
N SER A 26 -7.21 1.26 9.54
CA SER A 26 -8.29 2.23 9.53
C SER A 26 -9.60 1.47 9.33
N GLY A 27 -10.35 1.26 10.42
CA GLY A 27 -11.55 0.46 10.34
C GLY A 27 -11.24 -0.93 9.81
N ASP A 28 -11.95 -1.35 8.79
CA ASP A 28 -11.73 -2.65 8.16
C ASP A 28 -10.64 -2.62 7.11
N GLY A 29 -10.14 -1.44 6.78
CA GLY A 29 -9.14 -1.31 5.74
C GLY A 29 -7.86 -0.72 6.29
N ALA A 30 -7.22 0.12 5.48
CA ALA A 30 -5.95 0.71 5.86
C ALA A 30 -5.85 2.12 5.29
N ARG A 31 -5.01 2.92 5.92
CA ARG A 31 -4.67 4.25 5.39
C ARG A 31 -3.21 4.24 5.03
N ILE A 32 -2.93 4.58 3.80
CA ILE A 32 -1.57 4.62 3.29
C ILE A 32 -1.14 6.06 3.15
N THR A 33 -0.01 6.40 3.76
CA THR A 33 0.56 7.73 3.63
C THR A 33 1.73 7.65 2.66
N LEU A 34 1.70 8.50 1.66
CA LEU A 34 2.71 8.49 0.61
C LEU A 34 3.84 9.44 0.96
N ALA A 35 4.94 9.30 0.24
CA ALA A 35 6.14 10.08 0.53
C ALA A 35 5.94 11.58 0.37
N ASP A 36 4.95 11.98 -0.44
CA ASP A 36 4.68 13.40 -0.65
C ASP A 36 3.76 13.98 0.44
N GLY A 37 3.38 13.17 1.42
CA GLY A 37 2.53 13.62 2.51
C GLY A 37 1.04 13.38 2.29
N SER A 38 0.64 12.97 1.10
CA SER A 38 -0.77 12.66 0.86
C SER A 38 -1.10 11.28 1.42
N SER A 39 -2.38 11.03 1.66
CA SER A 39 -2.80 9.73 2.17
C SER A 39 -4.04 9.26 1.43
N LYS A 40 -4.23 7.95 1.44
CA LYS A 40 -5.38 7.33 0.78
C LYS A 40 -5.92 6.23 1.65
N ASP A 41 -7.24 6.14 1.71
CA ASP A 41 -7.92 5.07 2.43
C ASP A 41 -8.27 3.97 1.46
N VAL A 42 -7.89 2.74 1.79
CA VAL A 42 -8.15 1.60 0.93
C VAL A 42 -8.96 0.55 1.68
N THR A 43 -9.62 -0.32 0.93
CA THR A 43 -10.47 -1.34 1.52
C THR A 43 -9.69 -2.58 1.93
N GLU A 44 -8.50 -2.77 1.39
CA GLU A 44 -7.67 -3.92 1.75
C GLU A 44 -7.28 -3.85 3.21
N HIS A 45 -7.29 -5.01 3.87
CA HIS A 45 -6.96 -5.09 5.27
C HIS A 45 -5.52 -4.63 5.51
N PHE A 46 -5.30 -3.99 6.66
CA PHE A 46 -3.99 -3.46 7.01
C PHE A 46 -2.88 -4.50 6.86
N GLU A 47 -3.10 -5.69 7.42
CA GLU A 47 -2.05 -6.72 7.38
C GLU A 47 -1.76 -7.16 5.96
N ARG A 48 -2.78 -7.19 5.12
CA ARG A 48 -2.58 -7.57 3.73
C ARG A 48 -1.75 -6.52 2.99
N VAL A 49 -2.06 -5.25 3.23
CA VAL A 49 -1.31 -4.17 2.58
C VAL A 49 0.16 -4.22 3.01
N VAL A 50 0.41 -4.41 4.30
CA VAL A 50 1.77 -4.49 4.81
C VAL A 50 2.49 -5.68 4.20
N SER A 51 1.82 -6.83 4.13
CA SER A 51 2.42 -8.03 3.57
C SER A 51 2.76 -7.85 2.10
N ASP A 52 1.83 -7.26 1.34
CA ASP A 52 2.05 -7.05 -0.08
C ASP A 52 3.18 -6.05 -0.33
N ALA A 53 3.24 -5.00 0.46
CA ALA A 53 4.29 -4.00 0.33
C ALA A 53 5.65 -4.59 0.68
N ALA A 54 5.70 -5.39 1.72
CA ALA A 54 6.94 -6.03 2.13
C ALA A 54 7.42 -7.01 1.08
N ALA A 55 6.49 -7.77 0.50
CA ALA A 55 6.84 -8.73 -0.54
C ALA A 55 7.40 -8.02 -1.78
N ALA A 56 6.80 -6.89 -2.15
CA ALA A 56 7.27 -6.13 -3.29
C ALA A 56 8.66 -5.58 -3.05
N LYS A 57 8.90 -5.05 -1.86
CA LYS A 57 10.20 -4.51 -1.52
C LYS A 57 11.25 -5.61 -1.44
N LYS A 58 10.88 -6.74 -0.86
CA LYS A 58 11.80 -7.85 -0.71
C LYS A 58 12.20 -8.40 -2.07
N GLU A 59 11.22 -8.53 -2.96
CA GLU A 59 11.50 -9.01 -4.30
C GLU A 59 12.50 -8.10 -5.01
N LYS A 60 12.30 -6.81 -4.88
CA LYS A 60 13.19 -5.85 -5.48
C LYS A 60 14.58 -5.94 -4.89
N GLY A 61 14.65 -6.11 -3.57
CA GLY A 61 15.93 -6.21 -2.91
C GLY A 61 16.68 -7.45 -3.32
N SER A 62 15.98 -8.56 -3.49
CA SER A 62 16.64 -9.82 -3.83
C SER A 62 17.06 -9.86 -5.28
N ALA A 63 16.59 -8.94 -6.09
CA ALA A 63 16.98 -8.92 -7.51
C ALA A 63 18.43 -8.51 -7.71
N ARG A 64 19.09 -8.06 -6.67
CA ARG A 64 20.51 -7.69 -6.79
C ARG A 64 21.43 -8.90 -6.61
#